data_8480c09ea5c8d6d6a3a293fa2dcabde0
#
_entry.id   8480c09ea5c8d6d6a3a293fa2dcabde0
#
_cell.length_a   1.000
_cell.length_b   1.000
_cell.length_c   1.000
_cell.angle_alpha   90.00
_cell.angle_beta   90.00
_cell.angle_gamma   90.00
#
_symmetry.space_group_name_H-M   'P 1'
#
loop_
_entity.id
_entity.type
_entity.pdbx_description
1 polymer ?
#
loop_
_entity_poly.entity_id
_entity_poly.type
_entity_poly.pdbx_seq_one_letter_code
_entity_poly.pdbx_strand_id
1 'polypeptide(L)'
;LLAACGGGGGSPGANPNAGPLRTTAGASVVIAPGETRAYTITGGVSPYTVRNADPAIALGRVSGTQLTIQATGIGSTTVEVVDNAGAATSVAVRVGSSTPVSITAPDSLALNLGPSSAQTFDVRGGVAPYTVVSSDPRVVGVYFDPATLKLTVTGLAVGGATVTVRDAANESASFS
;
A
#
# COMPACT_ATOMS: atom_id res chain seq x y z
N LEU A 1 53.16 -17.04 -43.71
CA LEU A 1 52.37 -17.32 -42.52
C LEU A 1 51.91 -16.01 -41.91
N LEU A 2 50.61 -15.61 -42.12
CA LEU A 2 49.97 -14.47 -41.41
C LEU A 2 49.10 -15.05 -40.30
N ALA A 3 49.41 -14.74 -39.04
CA ALA A 3 48.52 -14.96 -37.92
C ALA A 3 47.53 -13.79 -37.82
N ALA A 4 46.25 -14.02 -38.08
CA ALA A 4 45.19 -13.05 -37.83
C ALA A 4 44.89 -13.06 -36.34
N CYS A 5 45.20 -11.96 -35.64
CA CYS A 5 44.78 -11.70 -34.28
C CYS A 5 43.34 -11.19 -34.31
N GLY A 6 42.41 -12.08 -34.03
CA GLY A 6 41.00 -11.71 -33.84
C GLY A 6 40.83 -10.97 -32.52
N GLY A 7 40.78 -9.63 -32.59
CA GLY A 7 40.37 -8.80 -31.45
C GLY A 7 38.88 -8.98 -31.16
N GLY A 8 38.54 -9.79 -30.17
CA GLY A 8 37.22 -9.81 -29.59
C GLY A 8 36.97 -8.51 -28.82
N GLY A 9 36.23 -7.58 -29.44
CA GLY A 9 35.70 -6.41 -28.77
C GLY A 9 34.66 -6.81 -27.73
N GLY A 10 35.10 -7.14 -26.53
CA GLY A 10 34.22 -7.29 -25.38
C GLY A 10 33.62 -5.92 -25.05
N SER A 11 32.29 -5.78 -25.14
CA SER A 11 31.62 -4.59 -24.61
C SER A 11 32.02 -4.36 -23.17
N PRO A 12 32.52 -3.17 -22.78
CA PRO A 12 32.86 -2.87 -21.41
C PRO A 12 31.53 -2.72 -20.62
N GLY A 13 31.14 -3.75 -19.87
CA GLY A 13 29.97 -3.62 -19.00
C GLY A 13 29.33 -4.92 -18.54
N ALA A 14 29.55 -6.04 -19.20
CA ALA A 14 29.04 -7.32 -18.71
C ALA A 14 29.99 -7.88 -17.63
N ASN A 15 29.61 -7.79 -16.37
CA ASN A 15 30.23 -8.55 -15.31
C ASN A 15 29.61 -9.97 -15.31
N PRO A 16 30.29 -11.01 -15.82
CA PRO A 16 29.70 -12.37 -15.93
C PRO A 16 29.41 -13.00 -14.56
N ASN A 17 29.87 -12.37 -13.47
CA ASN A 17 29.60 -12.78 -12.09
C ASN A 17 28.53 -11.93 -11.39
N ALA A 18 27.89 -10.98 -12.06
CA ALA A 18 26.75 -10.28 -11.50
C ALA A 18 25.57 -11.27 -11.41
N GLY A 19 25.19 -11.65 -10.20
CA GLY A 19 23.97 -12.42 -9.97
C GLY A 19 22.73 -11.71 -10.50
N PRO A 20 21.53 -12.33 -10.47
CA PRO A 20 20.31 -11.70 -10.95
C PRO A 20 20.04 -10.39 -10.22
N LEU A 21 19.54 -9.37 -10.94
CA LEU A 21 19.14 -8.09 -10.39
C LEU A 21 18.05 -8.28 -9.32
N ARG A 22 18.31 -7.78 -8.12
CA ARG A 22 17.39 -7.88 -6.97
C ARG A 22 17.45 -6.62 -6.13
N THR A 23 16.40 -6.44 -5.30
CA THR A 23 16.39 -5.41 -4.24
C THR A 23 16.10 -6.04 -2.89
N THR A 24 16.59 -5.45 -1.80
CA THR A 24 16.23 -5.87 -0.43
C THR A 24 14.78 -5.52 -0.06
N ALA A 25 14.07 -4.76 -0.89
CA ALA A 25 12.63 -4.54 -0.76
C ALA A 25 11.82 -5.83 -1.02
N GLY A 26 12.40 -6.80 -1.76
CA GLY A 26 11.66 -7.97 -2.21
C GLY A 26 10.62 -7.62 -3.29
N ALA A 27 9.55 -8.43 -3.38
CA ALA A 27 8.51 -8.26 -4.41
C ALA A 27 7.49 -7.17 -4.05
N SER A 28 7.30 -6.89 -2.76
CA SER A 28 6.32 -5.89 -2.31
C SER A 28 6.70 -5.26 -0.97
N VAL A 29 6.27 -4.00 -0.79
CA VAL A 29 6.45 -3.24 0.45
C VAL A 29 5.20 -2.44 0.79
N VAL A 30 4.94 -2.27 2.09
CA VAL A 30 3.95 -1.33 2.61
C VAL A 30 4.71 -0.20 3.29
N ILE A 31 4.43 1.04 2.89
CA ILE A 31 5.07 2.26 3.40
C ILE A 31 3.99 3.19 3.94
N ALA A 32 4.20 3.75 5.13
CA ALA A 32 3.25 4.72 5.68
C ALA A 32 3.26 6.02 4.85
N PRO A 33 2.13 6.74 4.74
CA PRO A 33 2.07 8.02 4.03
C PRO A 33 3.12 9.01 4.55
N GLY A 34 3.88 9.61 3.62
CA GLY A 34 4.96 10.54 3.93
C GLY A 34 6.29 9.91 4.35
N GLU A 35 6.33 8.59 4.58
CA GLU A 35 7.55 7.87 4.94
C GLU A 35 8.45 7.67 3.73
N THR A 36 9.78 7.61 3.99
CA THR A 36 10.80 7.27 3.01
C THR A 36 11.58 6.07 3.49
N ARG A 37 11.73 5.05 2.65
CA ARG A 37 12.53 3.85 2.94
C ARG A 37 13.64 3.65 1.94
N ALA A 38 14.79 3.19 2.44
CA ALA A 38 15.95 2.86 1.63
C ALA A 38 16.14 1.34 1.56
N TYR A 39 16.49 0.88 0.37
CA TYR A 39 16.75 -0.52 0.05
C TYR A 39 18.06 -0.62 -0.73
N THR A 40 18.67 -1.79 -0.75
CA THR A 40 19.90 -2.04 -1.49
C THR A 40 19.58 -2.82 -2.78
N ILE A 41 20.18 -2.39 -3.89
CA ILE A 41 20.18 -3.10 -5.15
C ILE A 41 21.38 -4.05 -5.17
N THR A 42 21.18 -5.30 -5.55
CA THR A 42 22.21 -6.32 -5.65
C THR A 42 22.12 -7.03 -6.99
N GLY A 43 23.26 -7.51 -7.50
CA GLY A 43 23.32 -8.15 -8.83
C GLY A 43 23.09 -7.17 -9.97
N GLY A 44 22.85 -7.70 -11.17
CA GLY A 44 22.72 -6.90 -12.38
C GLY A 44 23.99 -6.13 -12.77
N VAL A 45 23.87 -5.23 -13.73
CA VAL A 45 24.97 -4.42 -14.29
C VAL A 45 24.69 -2.93 -14.04
N SER A 46 25.54 -2.27 -13.26
CA SER A 46 25.42 -0.80 -13.06
C SER A 46 25.77 -0.02 -14.34
N PRO A 47 25.24 1.21 -14.51
CA PRO A 47 24.34 1.95 -13.63
C PRO A 47 22.92 1.42 -13.65
N TYR A 48 22.21 1.67 -12.54
CA TYR A 48 20.79 1.34 -12.41
C TYR A 48 19.94 2.57 -12.66
N THR A 49 18.76 2.37 -13.23
CA THR A 49 17.71 3.37 -13.44
C THR A 49 16.43 2.94 -12.77
N VAL A 50 15.52 3.90 -12.48
CA VAL A 50 14.22 3.63 -11.88
C VAL A 50 13.12 4.13 -12.80
N ARG A 51 12.06 3.32 -12.91
CA ARG A 51 10.78 3.71 -13.50
C ARG A 51 9.71 3.67 -12.42
N ASN A 52 8.96 4.75 -12.30
CA ASN A 52 7.84 4.86 -11.37
C ASN A 52 6.55 4.81 -12.19
N ALA A 53 5.67 3.83 -11.93
CA ALA A 53 4.41 3.70 -12.64
C ALA A 53 3.45 4.85 -12.27
N ASP A 54 3.40 5.22 -10.98
CA ASP A 54 2.67 6.41 -10.51
C ASP A 54 3.49 7.14 -9.42
N PRO A 55 4.23 8.19 -9.78
CA PRO A 55 5.02 8.96 -8.82
C PRO A 55 4.18 9.82 -7.86
N ALA A 56 2.86 9.98 -8.11
CA ALA A 56 1.97 10.64 -7.15
C ALA A 56 1.65 9.74 -5.95
N ILE A 57 1.80 8.42 -6.07
CA ILE A 57 1.63 7.46 -4.98
C ILE A 57 2.98 7.15 -4.33
N ALA A 58 4.00 6.78 -5.11
CA ALA A 58 5.33 6.53 -4.61
C ALA A 58 6.41 6.91 -5.62
N LEU A 59 7.46 7.56 -5.13
CA LEU A 59 8.59 8.01 -5.93
C LEU A 59 9.85 7.22 -5.55
N GLY A 60 10.27 6.32 -6.44
CA GLY A 60 11.56 5.63 -6.36
C GLY A 60 12.69 6.47 -6.97
N ARG A 61 13.84 6.46 -6.32
CA ARG A 61 15.08 7.07 -6.80
C ARG A 61 16.24 6.12 -6.56
N VAL A 62 17.25 6.16 -7.44
CA VAL A 62 18.46 5.36 -7.30
C VAL A 62 19.69 6.28 -7.19
N SER A 63 20.58 5.94 -6.28
CA SER A 63 21.91 6.53 -6.14
C SER A 63 22.93 5.41 -5.89
N GLY A 64 23.78 5.13 -6.88
CA GLY A 64 24.67 3.97 -6.84
C GLY A 64 23.85 2.67 -6.72
N THR A 65 24.05 1.95 -5.62
CA THR A 65 23.31 0.71 -5.29
C THR A 65 22.16 0.93 -4.31
N GLN A 66 21.85 2.17 -3.94
CA GLN A 66 20.77 2.49 -3.03
C GLN A 66 19.50 2.86 -3.81
N LEU A 67 18.40 2.12 -3.56
CA LEU A 67 17.05 2.45 -3.97
C LEU A 67 16.34 3.13 -2.81
N THR A 68 15.88 4.36 -3.00
CA THR A 68 15.03 5.07 -2.02
C THR A 68 13.62 5.16 -2.57
N ILE A 69 12.62 4.77 -1.78
CA ILE A 69 11.19 4.88 -2.13
C ILE A 69 10.53 5.82 -1.14
N GLN A 70 9.99 6.93 -1.64
CA GLN A 70 9.25 7.92 -0.88
C GLN A 70 7.75 7.74 -1.15
N ALA A 71 6.96 7.58 -0.08
CA ALA A 71 5.50 7.56 -0.16
C ALA A 71 4.97 8.99 -0.29
N THR A 72 4.37 9.31 -1.45
CA THR A 72 3.89 10.66 -1.80
C THR A 72 2.39 10.79 -1.70
N GLY A 73 1.64 9.70 -1.90
CA GLY A 73 0.17 9.65 -1.81
C GLY A 73 -0.30 8.25 -1.42
N ILE A 74 -1.55 8.15 -0.98
CA ILE A 74 -2.17 6.87 -0.58
C ILE A 74 -2.57 6.08 -1.83
N GLY A 75 -2.34 4.76 -1.83
CA GLY A 75 -2.70 3.88 -2.95
C GLY A 75 -1.67 2.79 -3.19
N SER A 76 -1.71 2.21 -4.39
CA SER A 76 -0.78 1.16 -4.81
C SER A 76 -0.17 1.52 -6.16
N THR A 77 1.13 1.27 -6.31
CA THR A 77 1.89 1.52 -7.54
C THR A 77 3.04 0.52 -7.64
N THR A 78 3.81 0.60 -8.72
CA THR A 78 5.00 -0.22 -8.93
C THR A 78 6.22 0.67 -9.18
N VAL A 79 7.31 0.33 -8.50
CA VAL A 79 8.64 0.90 -8.74
C VAL A 79 9.49 -0.18 -9.37
N GLU A 80 9.99 0.08 -10.58
CA GLU A 80 10.82 -0.84 -11.35
C GLU A 80 12.26 -0.33 -11.37
N VAL A 81 13.21 -1.20 -11.02
CA VAL A 81 14.65 -0.96 -11.17
C VAL A 81 15.12 -1.68 -12.42
N VAL A 82 15.82 -0.98 -13.29
CA VAL A 82 16.40 -1.52 -14.53
C VAL A 82 17.90 -1.32 -14.51
N ASP A 83 18.65 -2.34 -14.83
CA ASP A 83 20.09 -2.30 -14.94
C ASP A 83 20.56 -1.88 -16.35
N ASN A 84 21.87 -1.67 -16.52
CA ASN A 84 22.45 -1.27 -17.80
C ASN A 84 22.41 -2.36 -18.89
N ALA A 85 22.17 -3.61 -18.54
CA ALA A 85 21.98 -4.73 -19.47
C ALA A 85 20.50 -4.92 -19.89
N GLY A 86 19.57 -4.12 -19.32
CA GLY A 86 18.15 -4.19 -19.59
C GLY A 86 17.40 -5.20 -18.71
N ALA A 87 18.05 -5.82 -17.73
CA ALA A 87 17.36 -6.64 -16.74
C ALA A 87 16.56 -5.75 -15.79
N ALA A 88 15.35 -6.19 -15.41
CA ALA A 88 14.44 -5.43 -14.57
C ALA A 88 13.98 -6.23 -13.35
N THR A 89 13.74 -5.52 -12.25
CA THR A 89 13.08 -6.05 -11.05
C THR A 89 12.06 -5.05 -10.55
N SER A 90 10.86 -5.54 -10.23
CA SER A 90 9.74 -4.69 -9.83
C SER A 90 9.43 -4.87 -8.35
N VAL A 91 9.11 -3.77 -7.69
CA VAL A 91 8.63 -3.71 -6.30
C VAL A 91 7.21 -3.15 -6.33
N ALA A 92 6.23 -3.96 -5.91
CA ALA A 92 4.88 -3.46 -5.67
C ALA A 92 4.90 -2.62 -4.39
N VAL A 93 4.51 -1.36 -4.49
CA VAL A 93 4.48 -0.42 -3.35
C VAL A 93 3.05 -0.10 -3.02
N ARG A 94 2.66 -0.39 -1.78
CA ARG A 94 1.39 0.05 -1.21
C ARG A 94 1.67 1.13 -0.17
N VAL A 95 1.12 2.31 -0.39
CA VAL A 95 1.15 3.41 0.57
C VAL A 95 -0.15 3.40 1.37
N GLY A 96 -0.04 3.08 2.65
CA GLY A 96 -1.19 2.90 3.53
C GLY A 96 -0.79 2.45 4.92
N SER A 97 -1.77 2.00 5.71
CA SER A 97 -1.50 1.39 7.01
C SER A 97 -1.04 -0.06 6.86
N SER A 98 -0.10 -0.48 7.68
CA SER A 98 0.24 -1.90 7.84
C SER A 98 -0.81 -2.66 8.66
N THR A 99 -1.66 -1.94 9.40
CA THR A 99 -2.78 -2.50 10.17
C THR A 99 -4.07 -2.25 9.39
N PRO A 100 -4.84 -3.28 9.00
CA PRO A 100 -6.09 -3.10 8.29
C PRO A 100 -7.11 -2.35 9.16
N VAL A 101 -8.05 -1.66 8.51
CA VAL A 101 -9.18 -1.04 9.22
C VAL A 101 -10.02 -2.13 9.88
N SER A 102 -10.44 -1.90 11.12
CA SER A 102 -11.26 -2.81 11.91
C SER A 102 -12.23 -2.05 12.80
N ILE A 103 -13.31 -2.71 13.20
CA ILE A 103 -14.33 -2.18 14.11
C ILE A 103 -14.43 -3.14 15.30
N THR A 104 -14.57 -2.62 16.52
CA THR A 104 -14.74 -3.47 17.72
C THR A 104 -16.16 -4.05 17.87
N ALA A 105 -17.06 -3.80 16.92
CA ALA A 105 -18.38 -4.42 16.87
C ALA A 105 -18.27 -5.93 16.60
N PRO A 106 -19.23 -6.74 17.11
CA PRO A 106 -19.37 -8.13 16.66
C PRO A 106 -19.84 -8.18 15.20
N ASP A 107 -19.59 -9.28 14.50
CA ASP A 107 -19.98 -9.46 13.08
C ASP A 107 -21.49 -9.30 12.85
N SER A 108 -22.29 -9.62 13.87
CA SER A 108 -23.75 -9.41 13.89
C SER A 108 -24.15 -8.75 15.22
N LEU A 109 -24.93 -7.67 15.12
CA LEU A 109 -25.34 -6.84 16.22
C LEU A 109 -26.85 -6.68 16.27
N ALA A 110 -27.48 -7.06 17.39
CA ALA A 110 -28.89 -6.75 17.63
C ALA A 110 -29.03 -5.41 18.36
N LEU A 111 -29.80 -4.50 17.77
CA LEU A 111 -30.13 -3.19 18.34
C LEU A 111 -31.61 -3.10 18.73
N ASN A 112 -31.88 -2.53 19.89
CA ASN A 112 -33.23 -2.06 20.22
C ASN A 112 -33.52 -0.75 19.49
N LEU A 113 -34.81 -0.38 19.37
CA LEU A 113 -35.18 0.86 18.73
C LEU A 113 -35.01 2.06 19.66
N GLY A 114 -34.59 3.19 19.08
CA GLY A 114 -34.54 4.48 19.71
C GLY A 114 -33.14 4.92 20.18
N PRO A 115 -32.99 6.21 20.47
CA PRO A 115 -31.68 6.83 20.76
C PRO A 115 -31.06 6.34 22.09
N SER A 116 -31.85 5.89 23.05
CA SER A 116 -31.36 5.36 24.33
C SER A 116 -30.67 3.98 24.20
N SER A 117 -30.79 3.32 23.06
CA SER A 117 -30.14 2.03 22.78
C SER A 117 -28.96 2.14 21.83
N ALA A 118 -28.48 3.35 21.57
CA ALA A 118 -27.31 3.57 20.75
C ALA A 118 -26.08 2.86 21.35
N GLN A 119 -25.31 2.19 20.50
CA GLN A 119 -24.07 1.53 20.87
C GLN A 119 -22.89 2.19 20.18
N THR A 120 -21.76 2.23 20.88
CA THR A 120 -20.54 2.89 20.38
C THR A 120 -19.39 1.89 20.31
N PHE A 121 -18.70 1.88 19.16
CA PHE A 121 -17.59 1.00 18.85
C PHE A 121 -16.35 1.81 18.47
N ASP A 122 -15.17 1.22 18.66
CA ASP A 122 -13.92 1.81 18.18
C ASP A 122 -13.66 1.42 16.73
N VAL A 123 -13.21 2.39 15.94
CA VAL A 123 -12.59 2.17 14.64
C VAL A 123 -11.08 2.20 14.83
N ARG A 124 -10.37 1.18 14.34
CA ARG A 124 -8.94 1.00 14.54
C ARG A 124 -8.25 0.64 13.24
N GLY A 125 -6.95 0.94 13.14
CA GLY A 125 -6.15 0.65 11.94
C GLY A 125 -6.58 1.50 10.75
N GLY A 126 -6.15 1.11 9.54
CA GLY A 126 -6.42 1.86 8.33
C GLY A 126 -5.73 3.23 8.27
N VAL A 127 -6.10 4.03 7.30
CA VAL A 127 -5.57 5.39 7.04
C VAL A 127 -6.72 6.39 7.00
N ALA A 128 -6.70 7.39 7.87
CA ALA A 128 -7.69 8.48 7.82
C ALA A 128 -7.59 9.28 6.49
N PRO A 129 -8.69 9.89 6.02
CA PRO A 129 -10.00 9.96 6.62
C PRO A 129 -10.81 8.67 6.44
N TYR A 130 -11.74 8.43 7.37
CA TYR A 130 -12.69 7.32 7.28
C TYR A 130 -14.04 7.80 6.80
N THR A 131 -14.72 6.97 6.03
CA THR A 131 -16.13 7.14 5.66
C THR A 131 -16.94 6.00 6.26
N VAL A 132 -18.11 6.32 6.79
CA VAL A 132 -19.02 5.33 7.40
C VAL A 132 -20.38 5.41 6.71
N VAL A 133 -20.88 4.25 6.30
CA VAL A 133 -22.18 4.14 5.63
C VAL A 133 -22.99 2.99 6.22
N SER A 134 -24.31 3.20 6.32
CA SER A 134 -25.31 2.16 6.53
C SER A 134 -25.92 1.79 5.19
N SER A 135 -26.12 0.49 4.91
CA SER A 135 -26.81 0.03 3.71
C SER A 135 -28.28 0.45 3.68
N ASP A 136 -28.88 0.65 4.86
CA ASP A 136 -30.21 1.25 5.00
C ASP A 136 -30.24 2.24 6.19
N PRO A 137 -30.05 3.55 5.92
CA PRO A 137 -30.06 4.58 6.96
C PRO A 137 -31.42 4.79 7.63
N ARG A 138 -32.49 4.21 7.11
CA ARG A 138 -33.82 4.24 7.74
C ARG A 138 -33.95 3.20 8.84
N VAL A 139 -33.17 2.12 8.73
CA VAL A 139 -33.14 1.01 9.70
C VAL A 139 -32.07 1.26 10.76
N VAL A 140 -30.85 1.62 10.34
CA VAL A 140 -29.72 1.86 11.23
C VAL A 140 -29.09 3.21 10.91
N GLY A 141 -29.19 4.13 11.86
CA GLY A 141 -28.47 5.39 11.86
C GLY A 141 -27.03 5.22 12.34
N VAL A 142 -26.09 5.91 11.68
CA VAL A 142 -24.66 5.88 12.04
C VAL A 142 -24.13 7.29 12.22
N TYR A 143 -23.28 7.46 13.24
CA TYR A 143 -22.52 8.68 13.48
C TYR A 143 -21.06 8.30 13.79
N PHE A 144 -20.13 8.94 13.09
CA PHE A 144 -18.70 8.73 13.30
C PHE A 144 -18.03 10.01 13.76
N ASP A 145 -17.32 9.94 14.88
CA ASP A 145 -16.49 11.04 15.38
C ASP A 145 -15.02 10.80 14.99
N PRO A 146 -14.49 11.59 14.04
CA PRO A 146 -13.11 11.41 13.58
C PRO A 146 -12.05 11.80 14.61
N ALA A 147 -12.40 12.60 15.63
CA ALA A 147 -11.45 13.01 16.66
C ALA A 147 -11.20 11.89 17.69
N THR A 148 -12.22 11.11 18.00
CA THR A 148 -12.14 10.01 18.97
C THR A 148 -12.14 8.64 18.34
N LEU A 149 -12.31 8.55 17.01
CA LEU A 149 -12.46 7.32 16.24
C LEU A 149 -13.60 6.42 16.75
N LYS A 150 -14.68 7.06 17.24
CA LYS A 150 -15.86 6.37 17.75
C LYS A 150 -16.96 6.34 16.70
N LEU A 151 -17.49 5.13 16.47
CA LEU A 151 -18.65 4.89 15.65
C LEU A 151 -19.85 4.59 16.55
N THR A 152 -20.88 5.44 16.50
CA THR A 152 -22.15 5.24 17.20
C THR A 152 -23.19 4.74 16.21
N VAL A 153 -23.89 3.66 16.56
CA VAL A 153 -24.98 3.08 15.77
C VAL A 153 -26.29 3.08 16.58
N THR A 154 -27.39 3.38 15.91
CA THR A 154 -28.70 3.52 16.54
C THR A 154 -29.74 2.78 15.68
N GLY A 155 -30.55 1.91 16.30
CA GLY A 155 -31.70 1.29 15.65
C GLY A 155 -32.83 2.30 15.48
N LEU A 156 -33.27 2.53 14.24
CA LEU A 156 -34.31 3.50 13.89
C LEU A 156 -35.63 2.81 13.50
N ALA A 157 -35.58 1.63 12.86
CA ALA A 157 -36.73 0.85 12.46
C ALA A 157 -36.39 -0.64 12.52
N VAL A 158 -37.46 -1.46 12.51
CA VAL A 158 -37.28 -2.92 12.40
C VAL A 158 -36.79 -3.29 11.01
N GLY A 159 -35.69 -4.04 10.94
CA GLY A 159 -35.07 -4.47 9.68
C GLY A 159 -33.60 -4.86 9.93
N GLY A 160 -32.89 -5.14 8.85
CA GLY A 160 -31.47 -5.42 8.86
C GLY A 160 -30.72 -4.42 7.99
N ALA A 161 -29.54 -4.03 8.43
CA ALA A 161 -28.64 -3.19 7.64
C ALA A 161 -27.17 -3.55 7.93
N THR A 162 -26.31 -3.39 6.94
CA THR A 162 -24.86 -3.53 7.09
C THR A 162 -24.23 -2.16 7.26
N VAL A 163 -23.43 -2.02 8.30
CA VAL A 163 -22.60 -0.82 8.54
C VAL A 163 -21.20 -1.09 8.03
N THR A 164 -20.70 -0.22 7.16
CA THR A 164 -19.37 -0.33 6.56
C THR A 164 -18.54 0.91 6.88
N VAL A 165 -17.36 0.70 7.40
CA VAL A 165 -16.31 1.73 7.55
C VAL A 165 -15.28 1.51 6.45
N ARG A 166 -14.93 2.56 5.71
CA ARG A 166 -13.90 2.56 4.68
C ARG A 166 -12.85 3.60 4.99
N ASP A 167 -11.59 3.25 4.84
CA ASP A 167 -10.46 4.14 5.01
C ASP A 167 -10.04 4.85 3.69
N ALA A 168 -9.06 5.76 3.76
CA ALA A 168 -8.54 6.47 2.60
C ALA A 168 -7.78 5.58 1.60
N ALA A 169 -7.32 4.40 2.02
CA ALA A 169 -6.70 3.39 1.15
C ALA A 169 -7.73 2.45 0.50
N ASN A 170 -9.04 2.73 0.65
CA ASN A 170 -10.16 1.90 0.20
C ASN A 170 -10.27 0.51 0.88
N GLU A 171 -9.59 0.31 2.00
CA GLU A 171 -9.84 -0.85 2.85
C GLU A 171 -11.14 -0.66 3.62
N SER A 172 -11.83 -1.77 3.92
CA SER A 172 -13.12 -1.69 4.62
C SER A 172 -13.27 -2.77 5.67
N ALA A 173 -14.02 -2.42 6.73
CA ALA A 173 -14.55 -3.34 7.72
C ALA A 173 -16.06 -3.14 7.82
N SER A 174 -16.82 -4.20 8.08
CA SER A 174 -18.28 -4.13 8.16
C SER A 174 -18.83 -5.13 9.18
N PHE A 175 -20.06 -4.84 9.65
CA PHE A 175 -20.89 -5.72 10.48
C PHE A 175 -22.37 -5.52 10.13
N SER A 176 -23.23 -6.46 10.53
CA SER A 176 -24.68 -6.46 10.26
C SER A 176 -25.51 -6.54 11.52
#